data_61020b88fdceb12af7c0a6b29d5bea60
#
_entry.id   61020b88fdceb12af7c0a6b29d5bea60
#
_cell.length_a   1.000
_cell.length_b   1.000
_cell.length_c   1.000
_cell.angle_alpha   90.00
_cell.angle_beta   90.00
_cell.angle_gamma   90.00
#
_symmetry.space_group_name_H-M   'P 1'
#
loop_
_entity.id
_entity.type
_entity.pdbx_description
1 polymer ?
#
loop_
_entity_poly.entity_id
_entity_poly.type
_entity_poly.pdbx_seq_one_letter_code
_entity_poly.pdbx_strand_id
1 'polypeptide(L)'
;MDCFSAFTYVYKPQSSRPQYSAKYPSEQNTSDLVELLQKAAVEHLTTFRELTVRYFGSVATIITTDFEALYAYKRGDYQRSLRLSTQNVRMLLRVTLASEIYTYPEFIQLLDDDIVSLTALALIVDPECRQHHSDYVVITSLTLSLYLMTQCQLKLSHSVTSLSQTLGYIEVAQRGIPVRRTLDQLTLKLTKRKLAIYLTSITQC
;
A
#
# COMPACT_ATOMS: atom_id res chain seq x y z
N MET A 1 25.84 11.65 -3.30
CA MET A 1 24.81 12.65 -3.62
C MET A 1 23.48 11.94 -3.43
N ASP A 2 22.87 12.17 -2.25
CA ASP A 2 21.65 11.46 -1.83
C ASP A 2 20.43 12.03 -2.54
N CYS A 3 19.91 11.28 -3.52
CA CYS A 3 18.67 11.65 -4.23
C CYS A 3 17.42 11.67 -3.31
N PHE A 4 17.53 11.17 -2.09
CA PHE A 4 16.43 11.15 -1.11
C PHE A 4 16.19 12.48 -0.39
N SER A 5 17.17 13.38 -0.36
CA SER A 5 17.00 14.67 0.33
C SER A 5 16.17 15.70 -0.45
N ALA A 6 15.91 15.46 -1.74
CA ALA A 6 15.14 16.39 -2.57
C ALA A 6 13.61 16.28 -2.38
N PHE A 7 13.11 15.15 -1.85
CA PHE A 7 11.68 14.94 -1.69
C PHE A 7 11.10 15.40 -0.35
N THR A 8 11.95 15.61 0.67
CA THR A 8 11.52 16.05 1.99
C THR A 8 11.26 17.56 2.10
N TYR A 9 11.52 18.34 1.07
CA TYR A 9 11.43 19.81 1.15
C TYR A 9 10.09 20.41 0.73
N VAL A 10 9.09 19.65 0.29
CA VAL A 10 7.87 20.22 -0.32
C VAL A 10 6.71 20.43 0.66
N TYR A 11 6.75 19.93 1.90
CA TYR A 11 5.63 20.12 2.81
C TYR A 11 6.06 20.56 4.21
N LYS A 12 6.25 21.87 4.39
CA LYS A 12 6.21 22.51 5.70
C LYS A 12 4.81 23.10 5.90
N PRO A 13 3.95 22.55 6.76
CA PRO A 13 2.66 23.17 7.01
C PRO A 13 2.88 24.49 7.74
N GLN A 14 2.57 25.60 7.09
CA GLN A 14 2.42 26.87 7.77
C GLN A 14 1.22 26.78 8.72
N SER A 15 1.49 26.82 10.00
CA SER A 15 0.48 26.90 11.05
C SER A 15 -0.12 28.30 11.06
N SER A 16 -1.18 28.50 10.32
CA SER A 16 -2.17 29.55 10.57
C SER A 16 -3.53 28.89 10.54
N ARG A 17 -4.07 28.61 11.74
CA ARG A 17 -5.46 28.16 11.90
C ARG A 17 -6.41 29.30 11.56
N PRO A 18 -7.21 29.18 10.50
CA PRO A 18 -8.43 29.95 10.40
C PRO A 18 -9.49 29.22 11.25
N GLN A 19 -10.08 29.91 12.22
CA GLN A 19 -11.31 29.47 12.86
C GLN A 19 -12.44 29.56 11.84
N TYR A 20 -12.73 28.43 11.18
CA TYR A 20 -13.96 28.29 10.42
C TYR A 20 -14.94 27.47 11.24
N SER A 21 -16.06 28.11 11.61
CA SER A 21 -17.28 27.45 12.04
C SER A 21 -17.84 26.67 10.83
N ALA A 22 -17.35 25.45 10.63
CA ALA A 22 -17.81 24.59 9.54
C ALA A 22 -19.09 23.87 10.00
N LYS A 23 -20.22 24.18 9.38
CA LYS A 23 -21.33 23.26 9.29
C LYS A 23 -20.78 21.94 8.72
N TYR A 24 -20.92 20.85 9.46
CA TYR A 24 -20.51 19.53 8.99
C TYR A 24 -21.19 19.22 7.66
N PRO A 25 -20.43 18.91 6.59
CA PRO A 25 -21.02 18.47 5.33
C PRO A 25 -21.77 17.15 5.56
N SER A 26 -22.88 16.97 4.85
CA SER A 26 -23.63 15.71 4.89
C SER A 26 -22.72 14.55 4.42
N GLU A 27 -22.93 13.33 4.93
CA GLU A 27 -22.13 12.15 4.58
C GLU A 27 -22.03 11.91 3.06
N GLN A 28 -23.06 12.25 2.30
CA GLN A 28 -23.06 12.17 0.84
C GLN A 28 -22.03 13.09 0.18
N ASN A 29 -21.91 14.34 0.68
CA ASN A 29 -20.92 15.29 0.15
C ASN A 29 -19.48 14.90 0.45
N THR A 30 -19.24 14.17 1.53
CA THR A 30 -17.89 13.68 1.85
C THR A 30 -17.47 12.53 0.95
N SER A 31 -18.39 11.62 0.59
CA SER A 31 -18.12 10.52 -0.35
C SER A 31 -17.75 11.03 -1.74
N ASP A 32 -18.51 11.99 -2.26
CA ASP A 32 -18.28 12.60 -3.57
C ASP A 32 -16.95 13.36 -3.61
N LEU A 33 -16.60 14.07 -2.52
CA LEU A 33 -15.32 14.75 -2.39
C LEU A 33 -14.14 13.77 -2.36
N VAL A 34 -14.27 12.68 -1.61
CA VAL A 34 -13.24 11.63 -1.56
C VAL A 34 -13.04 10.99 -2.94
N GLU A 35 -14.13 10.70 -3.66
CA GLU A 35 -14.03 10.15 -5.02
C GLU A 35 -13.35 11.15 -5.98
N LEU A 36 -13.69 12.44 -5.91
CA LEU A 36 -13.08 13.49 -6.72
C LEU A 36 -11.57 13.62 -6.43
N LEU A 37 -11.19 13.61 -5.15
CA LEU A 37 -9.78 13.67 -4.74
C LEU A 37 -9.00 12.43 -5.18
N GLN A 38 -9.60 11.24 -5.09
CA GLN A 38 -8.99 10.00 -5.59
C GLN A 38 -8.79 10.05 -7.10
N LYS A 39 -9.77 10.53 -7.85
CA LYS A 39 -9.67 10.69 -9.30
C LYS A 39 -8.59 11.70 -9.68
N ALA A 40 -8.56 12.86 -9.04
CA ALA A 40 -7.53 13.87 -9.25
C ALA A 40 -6.12 13.33 -8.92
N ALA A 41 -5.98 12.57 -7.83
CA ALA A 41 -4.71 11.94 -7.46
C ALA A 41 -4.24 10.95 -8.53
N VAL A 42 -5.14 10.12 -9.10
CA VAL A 42 -4.80 9.21 -10.21
C VAL A 42 -4.36 9.97 -11.44
N GLU A 43 -5.07 11.04 -11.82
CA GLU A 43 -4.73 11.87 -12.98
C GLU A 43 -3.35 12.54 -12.79
N HIS A 44 -3.09 13.10 -11.61
CA HIS A 44 -1.79 13.68 -11.27
C HIS A 44 -0.66 12.66 -11.27
N LEU A 45 -0.87 11.48 -10.71
CA LEU A 45 0.13 10.42 -10.70
C LEU A 45 0.38 9.85 -12.09
N THR A 46 -0.63 9.79 -12.95
CA THR A 46 -0.46 9.36 -14.35
C THR A 46 0.38 10.37 -15.11
N THR A 47 0.09 11.66 -14.95
CA THR A 47 0.89 12.74 -15.55
C THR A 47 2.31 12.76 -14.99
N PHE A 48 2.47 12.59 -13.68
CA PHE A 48 3.77 12.49 -13.02
C PHE A 48 4.57 11.28 -13.53
N ARG A 49 3.91 10.14 -13.75
CA ARG A 49 4.53 8.95 -14.33
C ARG A 49 5.11 9.21 -15.71
N GLU A 50 4.37 9.88 -16.59
CA GLU A 50 4.85 10.21 -17.93
C GLU A 50 6.08 11.12 -17.91
N LEU A 51 6.11 12.08 -16.98
CA LEU A 51 7.25 12.97 -16.78
C LEU A 51 8.44 12.27 -16.10
N THR A 52 8.18 11.39 -15.14
CA THR A 52 9.19 10.85 -14.23
C THR A 52 9.84 9.58 -14.76
N VAL A 53 9.19 8.83 -15.65
CA VAL A 53 9.80 7.68 -16.36
C VAL A 53 11.11 8.10 -17.06
N ARG A 54 11.22 9.35 -17.49
CA ARG A 54 12.43 9.89 -18.09
C ARG A 54 13.55 10.15 -17.08
N TYR A 55 13.23 10.38 -15.79
CA TYR A 55 14.22 10.84 -14.80
C TYR A 55 14.49 9.84 -13.67
N PHE A 56 13.51 9.04 -13.23
CA PHE A 56 13.61 8.18 -12.04
C PHE A 56 13.44 6.67 -12.30
N GLY A 57 13.27 6.25 -13.55
CA GLY A 57 13.25 4.84 -13.93
C GLY A 57 12.14 4.01 -13.26
N SER A 58 12.52 2.84 -12.77
CA SER A 58 11.57 1.81 -12.31
C SER A 58 10.84 2.14 -10.99
N VAL A 59 11.44 2.94 -10.10
CA VAL A 59 10.86 3.22 -8.75
C VAL A 59 9.57 4.01 -8.87
N ALA A 60 9.56 5.08 -9.68
CA ALA A 60 8.34 5.87 -9.89
C ALA A 60 7.21 5.04 -10.51
N THR A 61 7.56 4.13 -11.42
CA THR A 61 6.59 3.21 -12.01
C THR A 61 5.99 2.28 -10.97
N ILE A 62 6.79 1.76 -10.04
CA ILE A 62 6.32 0.88 -8.96
C ILE A 62 5.32 1.62 -8.07
N ILE A 63 5.68 2.82 -7.60
CA ILE A 63 4.84 3.59 -6.68
C ILE A 63 3.51 3.99 -7.34
N THR A 64 3.54 4.47 -8.59
CA THR A 64 2.32 4.82 -9.31
C THR A 64 1.44 3.61 -9.59
N THR A 65 2.04 2.45 -9.88
CA THR A 65 1.31 1.19 -10.09
C THR A 65 0.66 0.71 -8.78
N ASP A 66 1.32 0.87 -7.62
CA ASP A 66 0.74 0.56 -6.31
C ASP A 66 -0.50 1.41 -6.04
N PHE A 67 -0.42 2.71 -6.33
CA PHE A 67 -1.57 3.59 -6.16
C PHE A 67 -2.74 3.22 -7.08
N GLU A 68 -2.46 2.99 -8.37
CA GLU A 68 -3.49 2.53 -9.31
C GLU A 68 -4.12 1.20 -8.87
N ALA A 69 -3.31 0.27 -8.35
CA ALA A 69 -3.80 -1.00 -7.83
C ALA A 69 -4.73 -0.82 -6.62
N LEU A 70 -4.33 0.04 -5.67
CA LEU A 70 -5.12 0.35 -4.50
C LEU A 70 -6.44 1.05 -4.88
N TYR A 71 -6.38 2.01 -5.80
CA TYR A 71 -7.57 2.69 -6.31
C TYR A 71 -8.54 1.72 -6.98
N ALA A 72 -8.03 0.83 -7.86
CA ALA A 72 -8.84 -0.19 -8.49
C ALA A 72 -9.48 -1.14 -7.46
N TYR A 73 -8.71 -1.55 -6.42
CA TYR A 73 -9.22 -2.38 -5.32
C TYR A 73 -10.39 -1.72 -4.58
N LYS A 74 -10.24 -0.46 -4.20
CA LYS A 74 -11.28 0.31 -3.49
C LYS A 74 -12.55 0.49 -4.31
N ARG A 75 -12.46 0.53 -5.62
CA ARG A 75 -13.62 0.60 -6.55
C ARG A 75 -14.20 -0.77 -6.89
N GLY A 76 -13.69 -1.87 -6.35
CA GLY A 76 -14.14 -3.22 -6.62
C GLY A 76 -13.63 -3.81 -7.96
N ASP A 77 -12.74 -3.10 -8.67
CA ASP A 77 -12.09 -3.63 -9.88
C ASP A 77 -10.92 -4.54 -9.49
N TYR A 78 -11.29 -5.70 -8.93
CA TYR A 78 -10.33 -6.67 -8.43
C TYR A 78 -9.43 -7.27 -9.52
N GLN A 79 -9.93 -7.38 -10.75
CA GLN A 79 -9.14 -7.89 -11.88
C GLN A 79 -8.00 -6.95 -12.25
N ARG A 80 -8.29 -5.64 -12.34
CA ARG A 80 -7.28 -4.62 -12.62
C ARG A 80 -6.27 -4.54 -11.47
N SER A 81 -6.77 -4.49 -10.23
CA SER A 81 -5.92 -4.45 -9.05
C SER A 81 -4.98 -5.66 -8.98
N LEU A 82 -5.49 -6.88 -9.22
CA LEU A 82 -4.71 -8.10 -9.25
C LEU A 82 -3.59 -8.06 -10.31
N ARG A 83 -3.92 -7.60 -11.52
CA ARG A 83 -2.94 -7.48 -12.61
C ARG A 83 -1.80 -6.53 -12.23
N LEU A 84 -2.14 -5.35 -11.72
CA LEU A 84 -1.17 -4.32 -11.33
C LEU A 84 -0.29 -4.79 -10.17
N SER A 85 -0.91 -5.33 -9.11
CA SER A 85 -0.18 -5.86 -7.95
C SER A 85 0.75 -7.03 -8.33
N THR A 86 0.29 -7.93 -9.20
CA THR A 86 1.12 -9.04 -9.71
C THR A 86 2.32 -8.53 -10.50
N GLN A 87 2.12 -7.49 -11.31
CA GLN A 87 3.22 -6.85 -12.04
C GLN A 87 4.25 -6.27 -11.08
N ASN A 88 3.83 -5.53 -10.05
CA ASN A 88 4.73 -4.96 -9.06
C ASN A 88 5.46 -6.04 -8.26
N VAL A 89 4.77 -7.07 -7.79
CA VAL A 89 5.42 -8.20 -7.08
C VAL A 89 6.53 -8.81 -7.93
N ARG A 90 6.27 -9.07 -9.22
CA ARG A 90 7.28 -9.64 -10.12
C ARG A 90 8.48 -8.72 -10.33
N MET A 91 8.26 -7.41 -10.42
CA MET A 91 9.34 -6.43 -10.53
C MET A 91 10.15 -6.36 -9.25
N LEU A 92 9.47 -6.21 -8.11
CA LEU A 92 10.08 -6.02 -6.80
C LEU A 92 10.89 -7.23 -6.34
N LEU A 93 10.41 -8.45 -6.59
CA LEU A 93 11.16 -9.67 -6.25
C LEU A 93 12.47 -9.85 -7.05
N ARG A 94 12.65 -9.08 -8.15
CA ARG A 94 13.89 -9.09 -8.95
C ARG A 94 14.88 -7.99 -8.55
N VAL A 95 14.43 -7.01 -7.77
CA VAL A 95 15.24 -5.85 -7.38
C VAL A 95 15.81 -6.08 -5.99
N THR A 96 17.13 -5.97 -5.87
CA THR A 96 17.84 -6.18 -4.60
C THR A 96 17.41 -5.20 -3.50
N LEU A 97 16.91 -4.02 -3.87
CA LEU A 97 16.47 -2.94 -2.96
C LEU A 97 14.94 -2.89 -2.79
N ALA A 98 14.22 -3.95 -3.13
CA ALA A 98 12.75 -4.00 -3.04
C ALA A 98 12.20 -3.66 -1.64
N SER A 99 12.98 -3.99 -0.60
CA SER A 99 12.63 -3.67 0.79
C SER A 99 12.77 -2.18 1.15
N GLU A 100 13.28 -1.34 0.28
CA GLU A 100 13.50 0.09 0.51
C GLU A 100 12.55 0.99 -0.28
N ILE A 101 11.68 0.41 -1.12
CA ILE A 101 10.67 1.17 -1.84
C ILE A 101 9.41 1.24 -1.00
N TYR A 102 9.09 2.44 -0.52
CA TYR A 102 7.94 2.69 0.35
C TYR A 102 6.77 3.27 -0.42
N THR A 103 5.57 3.00 0.07
CA THR A 103 4.36 3.71 -0.37
C THR A 103 4.32 5.10 0.26
N TYR A 104 3.59 6.01 -0.38
CA TYR A 104 3.35 7.34 0.21
C TYR A 104 2.38 7.26 1.39
N PRO A 105 2.62 8.07 2.45
CA PRO A 105 1.74 8.12 3.63
C PRO A 105 0.29 8.49 3.31
N GLU A 106 0.08 9.29 2.27
CA GLU A 106 -1.24 9.70 1.82
C GLU A 106 -2.11 8.51 1.40
N PHE A 107 -1.50 7.39 1.03
CA PHE A 107 -2.22 6.16 0.71
C PHE A 107 -2.80 5.46 1.93
N ILE A 108 -2.31 5.75 3.14
CA ILE A 108 -2.82 5.14 4.38
C ILE A 108 -4.32 5.39 4.54
N GLN A 109 -4.81 6.55 4.16
CA GLN A 109 -6.24 6.89 4.22
C GLN A 109 -7.09 6.11 3.21
N LEU A 110 -6.45 5.50 2.21
CA LEU A 110 -7.10 4.68 1.19
C LEU A 110 -6.97 3.18 1.48
N LEU A 111 -6.18 2.82 2.50
CA LEU A 111 -5.95 1.43 2.86
C LEU A 111 -7.21 0.77 3.41
N ASP A 112 -7.25 -0.53 3.28
CA ASP A 112 -8.25 -1.41 3.86
C ASP A 112 -8.21 -1.33 5.40
N ASP A 113 -9.35 -1.57 6.06
CA ASP A 113 -9.50 -1.49 7.51
C ASP A 113 -8.53 -2.41 8.27
N ASP A 114 -8.16 -3.55 7.69
CA ASP A 114 -7.14 -4.43 8.27
C ASP A 114 -5.78 -3.73 8.37
N ILE A 115 -5.35 -3.04 7.29
CA ILE A 115 -4.06 -2.33 7.27
C ILE A 115 -4.11 -1.13 8.23
N VAL A 116 -5.22 -0.39 8.26
CA VAL A 116 -5.41 0.72 9.20
C VAL A 116 -5.33 0.21 10.64
N SER A 117 -5.98 -0.91 10.95
CA SER A 117 -5.94 -1.54 12.27
C SER A 117 -4.52 -2.02 12.64
N LEU A 118 -3.79 -2.61 11.68
CA LEU A 118 -2.41 -3.03 11.88
C LEU A 118 -1.46 -1.84 12.07
N THR A 119 -1.72 -0.73 11.39
CA THR A 119 -0.98 0.54 11.56
C THR A 119 -1.16 1.06 12.99
N ALA A 120 -2.41 1.11 13.48
CA ALA A 120 -2.70 1.50 14.85
C ALA A 120 -2.02 0.56 15.86
N LEU A 121 -2.06 -0.75 15.61
CA LEU A 121 -1.41 -1.74 16.46
C LEU A 121 0.12 -1.56 16.47
N ALA A 122 0.74 -1.33 15.32
CA ALA A 122 2.18 -1.11 15.22
C ALA A 122 2.61 0.13 16.04
N LEU A 123 1.84 1.22 15.99
CA LEU A 123 2.06 2.42 16.79
C LEU A 123 1.93 2.17 18.29
N ILE A 124 1.11 1.20 18.71
CA ILE A 124 0.93 0.84 20.11
C ILE A 124 2.07 -0.04 20.62
N VAL A 125 2.48 -1.01 19.82
CA VAL A 125 3.40 -2.10 20.23
C VAL A 125 4.86 -1.70 20.07
N ASP A 126 5.18 -0.83 19.09
CA ASP A 126 6.54 -0.44 18.78
C ASP A 126 6.87 0.94 19.37
N PRO A 127 7.68 1.00 20.46
CA PRO A 127 8.06 2.27 21.07
C PRO A 127 8.88 3.18 20.14
N GLU A 128 9.66 2.62 19.21
CA GLU A 128 10.46 3.40 18.26
C GLU A 128 9.55 4.14 17.27
N CYS A 129 8.44 3.56 16.89
CA CYS A 129 7.43 4.25 16.08
C CYS A 129 6.82 5.48 16.76
N ARG A 130 6.87 5.56 18.11
CA ARG A 130 6.34 6.71 18.88
C ARG A 130 7.34 7.84 19.05
N GLN A 131 8.63 7.52 19.11
CA GLN A 131 9.67 8.51 19.50
C GLN A 131 10.15 9.34 18.33
N HIS A 132 10.08 8.80 17.15
CA HIS A 132 10.44 9.52 15.93
C HIS A 132 9.22 10.23 15.36
N HIS A 133 9.02 11.50 15.81
CA HIS A 133 7.95 12.40 15.31
C HIS A 133 8.02 12.69 13.81
N SER A 134 9.00 12.21 13.10
CA SER A 134 9.11 12.34 11.65
C SER A 134 8.30 11.28 10.92
N ASP A 135 7.52 10.37 11.73
CA ASP A 135 7.67 9.47 10.99
C ASP A 135 6.63 8.42 10.85
N TYR A 136 6.14 8.41 9.80
CA TYR A 136 5.22 7.64 9.02
C TYR A 136 5.43 6.14 9.28
N VAL A 137 4.43 5.51 9.86
CA VAL A 137 4.31 4.07 9.78
C VAL A 137 4.06 3.76 8.30
N VAL A 138 5.15 3.52 7.60
CA VAL A 138 5.13 3.25 6.15
C VAL A 138 5.06 1.75 5.90
N ILE A 139 4.38 1.39 4.83
CA ILE A 139 4.36 0.04 4.30
C ILE A 139 5.18 0.01 3.02
N THR A 140 5.95 -1.06 2.81
CA THR A 140 6.71 -1.21 1.57
C THR A 140 5.81 -1.54 0.38
N SER A 141 6.21 -1.11 -0.81
CA SER A 141 5.51 -1.42 -2.06
C SER A 141 5.35 -2.94 -2.27
N LEU A 142 6.35 -3.74 -1.87
CA LEU A 142 6.25 -5.19 -1.96
C LEU A 142 5.17 -5.74 -1.04
N THR A 143 5.12 -5.30 0.21
CA THR A 143 4.13 -5.74 1.19
C THR A 143 2.71 -5.34 0.75
N LEU A 144 2.52 -4.09 0.32
CA LEU A 144 1.22 -3.61 -0.17
C LEU A 144 0.77 -4.39 -1.40
N SER A 145 1.66 -4.58 -2.38
CA SER A 145 1.34 -5.34 -3.59
C SER A 145 0.98 -6.80 -3.28
N LEU A 146 1.68 -7.47 -2.36
CA LEU A 146 1.36 -8.84 -1.92
C LEU A 146 0.01 -8.90 -1.20
N TYR A 147 -0.28 -7.90 -0.35
CA TYR A 147 -1.55 -7.79 0.33
C TYR A 147 -2.71 -7.64 -0.68
N LEU A 148 -2.64 -6.65 -1.58
CA LEU A 148 -3.67 -6.41 -2.59
C LEU A 148 -3.86 -7.61 -3.51
N MET A 149 -2.76 -8.22 -3.98
CA MET A 149 -2.78 -9.42 -4.81
C MET A 149 -3.55 -10.55 -4.11
N THR A 150 -3.26 -10.79 -2.84
CA THR A 150 -3.95 -11.81 -2.04
C THR A 150 -5.42 -11.50 -1.88
N GLN A 151 -5.79 -10.28 -1.48
CA GLN A 151 -7.19 -9.89 -1.29
C GLN A 151 -7.99 -10.07 -2.60
N CYS A 152 -7.41 -9.66 -3.73
CA CYS A 152 -8.05 -9.82 -5.05
C CYS A 152 -8.21 -11.30 -5.42
N GLN A 153 -7.20 -12.13 -5.20
CA GLN A 153 -7.28 -13.56 -5.47
C GLN A 153 -8.36 -14.25 -4.65
N LEU A 154 -8.49 -13.89 -3.37
CA LEU A 154 -9.55 -14.42 -2.50
C LEU A 154 -10.94 -13.96 -2.97
N LYS A 155 -11.11 -12.68 -3.34
CA LYS A 155 -12.37 -12.14 -3.87
C LYS A 155 -12.78 -12.76 -5.20
N LEU A 156 -11.82 -13.11 -6.05
CA LEU A 156 -12.04 -13.70 -7.38
C LEU A 156 -12.03 -15.24 -7.36
N SER A 157 -11.92 -15.85 -6.19
CA SER A 157 -11.89 -17.31 -6.00
C SER A 157 -10.85 -18.01 -6.90
N HIS A 158 -9.63 -17.51 -6.90
CA HIS A 158 -8.54 -18.04 -7.70
C HIS A 158 -8.17 -19.48 -7.30
N SER A 159 -7.53 -20.21 -8.23
CA SER A 159 -7.13 -21.60 -8.03
C SER A 159 -6.12 -21.77 -6.87
N VAL A 160 -6.16 -22.94 -6.26
CA VAL A 160 -5.22 -23.35 -5.18
C VAL A 160 -3.76 -23.18 -5.61
N THR A 161 -3.44 -23.49 -6.87
CA THR A 161 -2.10 -23.32 -7.43
C THR A 161 -1.64 -21.86 -7.41
N SER A 162 -2.52 -20.93 -7.82
CA SER A 162 -2.23 -19.50 -7.81
C SER A 162 -2.04 -18.96 -6.38
N LEU A 163 -2.87 -19.40 -5.45
CA LEU A 163 -2.77 -19.04 -4.04
C LEU A 163 -1.51 -19.59 -3.38
N SER A 164 -1.12 -20.82 -3.70
CA SER A 164 0.13 -21.44 -3.20
C SER A 164 1.36 -20.70 -3.73
N GLN A 165 1.34 -20.24 -4.98
CA GLN A 165 2.42 -19.42 -5.52
C GLN A 165 2.54 -18.09 -4.77
N THR A 166 1.41 -17.45 -4.46
CA THR A 166 1.39 -16.21 -3.68
C THR A 166 1.93 -16.42 -2.27
N LEU A 167 1.60 -17.55 -1.64
CA LEU A 167 2.17 -17.93 -0.34
C LEU A 167 3.70 -18.00 -0.41
N GLY A 168 4.26 -18.60 -1.46
CA GLY A 168 5.70 -18.63 -1.69
C GLY A 168 6.32 -17.22 -1.80
N TYR A 169 5.66 -16.29 -2.50
CA TYR A 169 6.12 -14.91 -2.57
C TYR A 169 6.11 -14.21 -1.21
N ILE A 170 5.08 -14.44 -0.40
CA ILE A 170 4.99 -13.89 0.96
C ILE A 170 6.15 -14.42 1.82
N GLU A 171 6.47 -15.71 1.73
CA GLU A 171 7.58 -16.30 2.48
C GLU A 171 8.95 -15.75 2.08
N VAL A 172 9.15 -15.49 0.80
CA VAL A 172 10.35 -14.82 0.31
C VAL A 172 10.44 -13.39 0.86
N ALA A 173 9.33 -12.62 0.78
CA ALA A 173 9.26 -11.27 1.30
C ALA A 173 9.53 -11.20 2.82
N GLN A 174 8.93 -12.10 3.60
CA GLN A 174 9.16 -12.17 5.06
C GLN A 174 10.61 -12.37 5.44
N ARG A 175 11.37 -13.14 4.67
CA ARG A 175 12.82 -13.36 4.90
C ARG A 175 13.66 -12.14 4.54
N GLY A 176 13.23 -11.35 3.55
CA GLY A 176 13.96 -10.17 3.06
C GLY A 176 13.68 -8.88 3.84
N ILE A 177 12.55 -8.81 4.55
CA ILE A 177 12.15 -7.60 5.29
C ILE A 177 12.73 -7.62 6.70
N PRO A 178 13.47 -6.55 7.11
CA PRO A 178 14.03 -6.45 8.45
C PRO A 178 12.97 -6.55 9.55
N VAL A 179 13.32 -7.19 10.67
CA VAL A 179 12.42 -7.39 11.83
C VAL A 179 11.89 -6.07 12.38
N ARG A 180 12.69 -5.01 12.34
CA ARG A 180 12.34 -3.65 12.79
C ARG A 180 11.16 -3.01 12.03
N ARG A 181 10.77 -3.56 10.88
CA ARG A 181 9.62 -3.07 10.09
C ARG A 181 8.34 -3.75 10.54
N THR A 182 7.86 -3.32 11.68
CA THR A 182 6.73 -3.94 12.39
C THR A 182 5.48 -4.00 11.53
N LEU A 183 5.10 -2.92 10.82
CA LEU A 183 3.91 -2.90 9.98
C LEU A 183 4.00 -3.90 8.81
N ASP A 184 5.12 -3.94 8.11
CA ASP A 184 5.34 -4.91 7.04
C ASP A 184 5.22 -6.35 7.55
N GLN A 185 5.88 -6.65 8.67
CA GLN A 185 5.85 -7.98 9.27
C GLN A 185 4.44 -8.41 9.70
N LEU A 186 3.68 -7.49 10.32
CA LEU A 186 2.30 -7.75 10.73
C LEU A 186 1.39 -7.96 9.52
N THR A 187 1.53 -7.12 8.49
CA THR A 187 0.74 -7.21 7.25
C THR A 187 0.99 -8.55 6.54
N LEU A 188 2.25 -8.94 6.39
CA LEU A 188 2.59 -10.23 5.76
C LEU A 188 2.11 -11.42 6.59
N LYS A 189 2.20 -11.38 7.92
CA LYS A 189 1.64 -12.42 8.81
C LYS A 189 0.13 -12.52 8.66
N LEU A 190 -0.59 -11.40 8.64
CA LEU A 190 -2.04 -11.39 8.41
C LEU A 190 -2.38 -11.98 7.05
N THR A 191 -1.70 -11.55 6.00
CA THR A 191 -1.91 -12.00 4.62
C THR A 191 -1.68 -13.50 4.50
N LYS A 192 -0.59 -14.00 5.07
CA LYS A 192 -0.29 -15.45 5.14
C LYS A 192 -1.38 -16.24 5.86
N ARG A 193 -1.86 -15.71 6.99
CA ARG A 193 -2.92 -16.36 7.77
C ARG A 193 -4.24 -16.42 7.00
N LYS A 194 -4.64 -15.33 6.32
CA LYS A 194 -5.85 -15.32 5.48
C LYS A 194 -5.77 -16.37 4.37
N LEU A 195 -4.63 -16.47 3.69
CA LEU A 195 -4.41 -17.50 2.67
C LEU A 195 -4.47 -18.94 3.26
N ALA A 196 -3.83 -19.17 4.37
CA ALA A 196 -3.83 -20.50 5.01
C ALA A 196 -5.24 -20.94 5.40
N ILE A 197 -6.03 -20.05 6.02
CA ILE A 197 -7.42 -20.34 6.39
C ILE A 197 -8.25 -20.67 5.15
N TYR A 198 -8.11 -19.88 4.08
CA TYR A 198 -8.86 -20.09 2.83
C TYR A 198 -8.49 -21.42 2.18
N LEU A 199 -7.18 -21.75 2.10
CA LEU A 199 -6.70 -23.02 1.55
C LEU A 199 -7.20 -24.22 2.33
N THR A 200 -7.20 -24.14 3.68
CA THR A 200 -7.73 -25.24 4.52
C THR A 200 -9.24 -25.40 4.35
N SER A 201 -10.00 -24.32 4.17
CA SER A 201 -11.44 -24.41 3.96
C SER A 201 -11.82 -25.11 2.64
N ILE A 202 -11.02 -24.90 1.58
CA ILE A 202 -11.27 -25.54 0.26
C ILE A 202 -10.87 -27.04 0.28
N THR A 203 -9.87 -27.41 1.05
CA THR A 203 -9.40 -28.81 1.07
C THR A 203 -10.27 -29.73 1.95
N GLN A 204 -11.19 -29.15 2.73
CA GLN A 204 -12.13 -29.89 3.58
C GLN A 204 -13.51 -30.10 2.92
N CYS A 205 -13.74 -29.50 1.77
CA CYS A 205 -14.93 -29.72 0.93
C CYS A 205 -14.64 -30.72 -0.18
#